data_d77ef6ca7d525ff8b1af443592f24adf
#
_entry.id   d77ef6ca7d525ff8b1af443592f24adf
#
_cell.length_a   1.000
_cell.length_b   1.000
_cell.length_c   1.000
_cell.angle_alpha   90.00
_cell.angle_beta   90.00
_cell.angle_gamma   90.00
#
_symmetry.space_group_name_H-M   'P 1'
#
loop_
_entity.id
_entity.type
_entity.pdbx_description
1 polymer ?
#
loop_
_entity_poly.entity_id
_entity_poly.type
_entity_poly.pdbx_seq_one_letter_code
_entity_poly.pdbx_strand_id
1 'polypeptide(L)'
;TWDAATAGNAIGTWTASFGDQIDVVVSNNDGMGMSMFNAWAKDNKVPTFGYDANSDAVAAIAEGYGGTISQHADVQAYLTLRVLRNALDGVDVDTGIGTPDDAGNCLTEGEDYRYSEEERSYYALNVAVTADNYQDFTDSTKVYDKVSNQLDESKSPSKKVWLDIYNASDNFLSSTYQPLLQNYDDLLNLKVDYIGGDGQTESNITNRLGNPGEYDAFAINMVKTDNASSYTSILSK
;
A
#
# COMPACT_ATOMS: atom_id res chain seq x y z
N THR A 1 -16.15 8.21 -4.62
CA THR A 1 -14.97 9.07 -4.65
C THR A 1 -14.07 8.72 -3.46
N TRP A 2 -12.77 8.95 -3.59
CA TRP A 2 -11.78 8.78 -2.52
C TRP A 2 -11.36 10.17 -1.95
N ASP A 3 -12.32 11.12 -1.92
CA ASP A 3 -12.07 12.52 -1.62
C ASP A 3 -12.48 12.88 -0.19
N ALA A 4 -11.52 13.28 0.64
CA ALA A 4 -11.69 13.62 2.04
C ALA A 4 -12.61 14.84 2.26
N ALA A 5 -12.53 15.86 1.39
CA ALA A 5 -13.36 17.06 1.51
C ALA A 5 -14.84 16.74 1.23
N THR A 6 -15.09 15.89 0.22
CA THR A 6 -16.44 15.39 -0.07
C THR A 6 -17.02 14.62 1.12
N ALA A 7 -16.23 13.77 1.79
CA ALA A 7 -16.67 13.04 2.97
C ALA A 7 -16.97 13.96 4.15
N GLY A 8 -16.11 14.95 4.42
CA GLY A 8 -16.34 15.96 5.45
C GLY A 8 -17.59 16.80 5.22
N ASN A 9 -17.92 17.10 3.96
CA ASN A 9 -19.18 17.78 3.63
C ASN A 9 -20.40 16.86 3.79
N ALA A 10 -20.24 15.57 3.47
CA ALA A 10 -21.31 14.58 3.59
C ALA A 10 -21.74 14.39 5.07
N ILE A 11 -20.81 14.34 6.01
CA ILE A 11 -21.15 14.19 7.43
C ILE A 11 -22.01 15.38 7.92
N GLY A 12 -21.72 16.60 7.47
CA GLY A 12 -22.55 17.76 7.78
C GLY A 12 -23.99 17.63 7.30
N THR A 13 -24.20 17.05 6.12
CA THR A 13 -25.54 16.75 5.57
C THR A 13 -26.24 15.65 6.36
N TRP A 14 -25.53 14.60 6.72
CA TRP A 14 -26.09 13.48 7.47
C TRP A 14 -26.47 13.88 8.89
N THR A 15 -25.66 14.66 9.56
CA THR A 15 -25.96 15.15 10.92
C THR A 15 -27.14 16.11 10.94
N ALA A 16 -27.33 16.93 9.90
CA ALA A 16 -28.52 17.74 9.74
C ALA A 16 -29.81 16.92 9.55
N SER A 17 -29.70 15.73 8.95
CA SER A 17 -30.83 14.86 8.66
C SER A 17 -31.13 13.85 9.76
N PHE A 18 -30.09 13.33 10.41
CA PHE A 18 -30.19 12.20 11.33
C PHE A 18 -29.81 12.57 12.77
N GLY A 19 -29.06 13.66 12.97
CA GLY A 19 -28.70 14.19 14.30
C GLY A 19 -28.02 13.14 15.18
N ASP A 20 -28.61 12.92 16.35
CA ASP A 20 -28.15 11.99 17.38
C ASP A 20 -28.45 10.50 17.09
N GLN A 21 -28.98 10.19 15.91
CA GLN A 21 -29.23 8.80 15.48
C GLN A 21 -27.99 8.17 14.81
N ILE A 22 -26.86 8.89 14.70
CA ILE A 22 -25.62 8.34 14.15
C ILE A 22 -24.78 7.80 15.31
N ASP A 23 -24.73 6.50 15.44
CA ASP A 23 -23.98 5.78 16.47
C ASP A 23 -22.56 5.40 16.08
N VAL A 24 -22.27 5.35 14.77
CA VAL A 24 -20.96 4.95 14.24
C VAL A 24 -20.74 5.54 12.85
N VAL A 25 -19.48 5.85 12.55
CA VAL A 25 -19.04 6.22 11.20
C VAL A 25 -18.07 5.15 10.72
N VAL A 26 -18.29 4.63 9.51
CA VAL A 26 -17.39 3.67 8.85
C VAL A 26 -17.01 4.25 7.50
N SER A 27 -15.73 4.34 7.25
CA SER A 27 -15.16 4.88 6.02
C SER A 27 -14.34 3.82 5.26
N ASN A 28 -14.36 3.90 3.93
CA ASN A 28 -13.55 3.02 3.09
C ASN A 28 -12.06 3.33 3.12
N ASN A 29 -11.66 4.51 3.61
CA ASN A 29 -10.27 4.84 3.87
C ASN A 29 -10.12 5.86 5.00
N ASP A 30 -8.92 5.99 5.54
CA ASP A 30 -8.62 6.90 6.64
C ASP A 30 -8.73 8.37 6.25
N GLY A 31 -8.35 8.75 5.04
CA GLY A 31 -8.46 10.14 4.60
C GLY A 31 -9.89 10.67 4.69
N MET A 32 -10.87 9.89 4.24
CA MET A 32 -12.28 10.24 4.38
C MET A 32 -12.76 10.09 5.83
N GLY A 33 -12.34 9.02 6.53
CA GLY A 33 -12.70 8.77 7.93
C GLY A 33 -12.22 9.90 8.84
N MET A 34 -10.98 10.33 8.70
CA MET A 34 -10.40 11.43 9.46
C MET A 34 -11.09 12.77 9.18
N SER A 35 -11.48 13.01 7.93
CA SER A 35 -12.23 14.21 7.59
C SER A 35 -13.59 14.27 8.31
N MET A 36 -14.32 13.16 8.35
CA MET A 36 -15.59 13.06 9.08
C MET A 36 -15.40 13.10 10.61
N PHE A 37 -14.35 12.45 11.10
CA PHE A 37 -13.98 12.46 12.53
C PHE A 37 -13.71 13.87 13.01
N ASN A 38 -12.84 14.60 12.33
CA ASN A 38 -12.48 15.95 12.68
C ASN A 38 -13.63 16.97 12.50
N ALA A 39 -14.49 16.74 11.49
CA ALA A 39 -15.60 17.65 11.22
C ALA A 39 -16.75 17.53 12.25
N TRP A 40 -16.94 16.35 12.83
CA TRP A 40 -18.11 16.12 13.70
C TRP A 40 -17.95 14.99 14.72
N ALA A 41 -17.47 13.81 14.34
CA ALA A 41 -17.57 12.61 15.17
C ALA A 41 -16.75 12.71 16.45
N LYS A 42 -15.61 13.37 16.44
CA LYS A 42 -14.73 13.59 17.59
C LYS A 42 -15.44 14.33 18.72
N ASP A 43 -16.08 15.46 18.42
CA ASP A 43 -16.76 16.30 19.39
C ASP A 43 -18.03 15.63 19.94
N ASN A 44 -18.65 14.76 19.14
CA ASN A 44 -19.86 14.03 19.50
C ASN A 44 -19.55 12.63 20.08
N LYS A 45 -18.27 12.27 20.19
CA LYS A 45 -17.80 10.98 20.72
C LYS A 45 -18.36 9.76 19.97
N VAL A 46 -18.55 9.91 18.66
CA VAL A 46 -19.03 8.85 17.78
C VAL A 46 -17.85 8.06 17.26
N PRO A 47 -17.77 6.74 17.51
CA PRO A 47 -16.69 5.92 17.01
C PRO A 47 -16.59 5.99 15.49
N THR A 48 -15.39 6.23 14.98
CA THR A 48 -15.12 6.33 13.54
C THR A 48 -14.05 5.32 13.17
N PHE A 49 -14.30 4.55 12.11
CA PHE A 49 -13.39 3.51 11.64
C PHE A 49 -13.01 3.77 10.18
N GLY A 50 -11.76 3.50 9.86
CA GLY A 50 -11.22 3.67 8.52
C GLY A 50 -10.47 2.45 8.00
N TYR A 51 -9.65 2.69 7.00
CA TYR A 51 -8.82 1.69 6.32
C TYR A 51 -7.56 2.40 5.81
N ASP A 52 -6.42 1.75 5.76
CA ASP A 52 -5.08 2.13 5.31
C ASP A 52 -4.04 2.23 6.43
N ALA A 53 -4.44 2.46 7.68
CA ALA A 53 -3.56 2.76 8.82
C ALA A 53 -2.62 3.95 8.53
N ASN A 54 -3.17 5.02 7.95
CA ASN A 54 -2.44 6.26 7.78
C ASN A 54 -1.98 6.82 9.14
N SER A 55 -0.80 7.40 9.19
CA SER A 55 -0.18 7.84 10.46
C SER A 55 -1.02 8.82 11.26
N ASP A 56 -1.79 9.69 10.60
CA ASP A 56 -2.71 10.63 11.25
C ASP A 56 -3.92 9.91 11.88
N ALA A 57 -4.48 8.91 11.21
CA ALA A 57 -5.56 8.09 11.73
C ALA A 57 -5.09 7.21 12.90
N VAL A 58 -3.92 6.60 12.78
CA VAL A 58 -3.31 5.82 13.87
C VAL A 58 -3.07 6.69 15.10
N ALA A 59 -2.54 7.90 14.93
CA ALA A 59 -2.35 8.85 16.03
C ALA A 59 -3.69 9.26 16.67
N ALA A 60 -4.74 9.44 15.86
CA ALA A 60 -6.07 9.84 16.32
C ALA A 60 -6.78 8.76 17.15
N ILE A 61 -6.33 7.52 17.15
CA ILE A 61 -6.87 6.46 18.02
C ILE A 61 -6.72 6.87 19.49
N ALA A 62 -5.60 7.49 19.87
CA ALA A 62 -5.41 8.04 21.21
C ALA A 62 -6.40 9.20 21.55
N GLU A 63 -7.01 9.81 20.54
CA GLU A 63 -7.96 10.91 20.67
C GLU A 63 -9.43 10.47 20.50
N GLY A 64 -9.67 9.16 20.34
CA GLY A 64 -11.02 8.59 20.23
C GLY A 64 -11.44 8.15 18.83
N TYR A 65 -10.53 8.17 17.84
CA TYR A 65 -10.75 7.44 16.58
C TYR A 65 -10.88 5.95 16.91
N GLY A 66 -11.92 5.28 16.40
CA GLY A 66 -12.26 3.92 16.83
C GLY A 66 -11.24 2.87 16.39
N GLY A 67 -10.60 3.10 15.26
CA GLY A 67 -9.60 2.21 14.70
C GLY A 67 -9.53 2.27 13.19
N THR A 68 -8.55 1.57 12.64
CA THR A 68 -8.35 1.43 11.19
C THR A 68 -7.91 0.01 10.86
N ILE A 69 -7.85 -0.31 9.58
CA ILE A 69 -7.29 -1.56 9.10
C ILE A 69 -5.99 -1.25 8.37
N SER A 70 -4.88 -1.83 8.83
CA SER A 70 -3.64 -1.84 8.06
C SER A 70 -3.75 -2.83 6.91
N GLN A 71 -3.40 -2.36 5.71
CA GLN A 71 -3.25 -3.22 4.53
C GLN A 71 -1.94 -4.04 4.58
N HIS A 72 -1.13 -3.93 5.64
CA HIS A 72 0.24 -4.43 5.67
C HIS A 72 1.07 -3.88 4.50
N ALA A 73 1.08 -2.58 4.36
CA ALA A 73 1.72 -1.89 3.24
C ALA A 73 3.22 -2.19 3.14
N ASP A 74 3.89 -2.39 4.26
CA ASP A 74 5.27 -2.83 4.39
C ASP A 74 5.49 -4.22 3.79
N VAL A 75 4.61 -5.18 4.09
CA VAL A 75 4.60 -6.52 3.48
C VAL A 75 4.30 -6.44 1.99
N GLN A 76 3.30 -5.64 1.59
CA GLN A 76 2.98 -5.45 0.16
C GLN A 76 4.17 -4.88 -0.63
N ALA A 77 4.83 -3.86 -0.09
CA ALA A 77 5.99 -3.23 -0.73
C ALA A 77 7.15 -4.22 -0.88
N TYR A 78 7.43 -4.98 0.18
CA TYR A 78 8.45 -6.02 0.12
C TYR A 78 8.12 -7.10 -0.90
N LEU A 79 6.92 -7.67 -0.86
CA LEU A 79 6.48 -8.70 -1.81
C LEU A 79 6.61 -8.20 -3.25
N THR A 80 6.17 -6.98 -3.53
CA THR A 80 6.25 -6.37 -4.87
C THR A 80 7.69 -6.35 -5.39
N LEU A 81 8.62 -5.83 -4.61
CA LEU A 81 10.00 -5.67 -5.05
C LEU A 81 10.80 -6.97 -4.95
N ARG A 82 10.50 -7.85 -3.98
CA ARG A 82 11.20 -9.12 -3.82
C ARG A 82 10.87 -10.10 -4.93
N VAL A 83 9.61 -10.28 -5.28
CA VAL A 83 9.19 -11.10 -6.42
C VAL A 83 9.83 -10.61 -7.71
N LEU A 84 9.83 -9.30 -7.93
CA LEU A 84 10.46 -8.68 -9.08
C LEU A 84 11.98 -8.97 -9.11
N ARG A 85 12.66 -8.77 -7.97
CA ARG A 85 14.09 -9.05 -7.83
C ARG A 85 14.43 -10.51 -8.15
N ASN A 86 13.65 -11.44 -7.60
CA ASN A 86 13.84 -12.87 -7.83
C ASN A 86 13.67 -13.24 -9.31
N ALA A 87 12.67 -12.67 -9.97
CA ALA A 87 12.45 -12.86 -11.39
C ALA A 87 13.63 -12.32 -12.24
N LEU A 88 14.17 -11.16 -11.88
CA LEU A 88 15.33 -10.56 -12.54
C LEU A 88 16.63 -11.37 -12.33
N ASP A 89 16.77 -12.05 -11.20
CA ASP A 89 17.91 -12.91 -10.90
C ASP A 89 17.76 -14.32 -11.48
N GLY A 90 16.57 -14.67 -12.00
CA GLY A 90 16.27 -15.99 -12.53
C GLY A 90 16.22 -17.07 -11.45
N VAL A 91 15.91 -16.69 -10.21
CA VAL A 91 15.68 -17.59 -9.08
C VAL A 91 14.20 -17.83 -8.86
N ASP A 92 13.85 -18.76 -7.96
CA ASP A 92 12.46 -19.03 -7.62
C ASP A 92 11.79 -17.78 -7.04
N VAL A 93 10.56 -17.48 -7.47
CA VAL A 93 9.88 -16.22 -7.14
C VAL A 93 9.60 -16.07 -5.65
N ASP A 94 9.51 -17.16 -4.91
CA ASP A 94 9.29 -17.20 -3.45
C ASP A 94 10.60 -17.14 -2.63
N THR A 95 11.77 -17.11 -3.29
CA THR A 95 13.06 -17.04 -2.61
C THR A 95 13.12 -15.85 -1.65
N GLY A 96 13.33 -16.09 -0.36
CA GLY A 96 13.40 -15.07 0.69
C GLY A 96 12.07 -14.42 1.04
N ILE A 97 10.93 -14.96 0.60
CA ILE A 97 9.59 -14.49 0.98
C ILE A 97 9.08 -15.29 2.18
N GLY A 98 8.85 -16.57 2.01
CA GLY A 98 8.37 -17.46 3.07
C GLY A 98 9.42 -18.44 3.54
N THR A 99 9.10 -19.23 4.55
CA THR A 99 9.97 -20.11 5.29
C THR A 99 10.92 -19.35 6.21
N PRO A 100 10.46 -19.01 7.41
CA PRO A 100 11.29 -18.33 8.37
C PRO A 100 12.51 -19.20 8.68
N ASP A 101 13.66 -18.60 8.64
CA ASP A 101 14.83 -19.18 9.26
C ASP A 101 14.85 -18.91 10.77
N ASP A 102 15.80 -19.49 11.51
CA ASP A 102 15.95 -19.31 12.94
C ASP A 102 16.23 -17.83 13.34
N ALA A 103 16.55 -16.98 12.38
CA ALA A 103 16.79 -15.54 12.55
C ALA A 103 15.53 -14.69 12.25
N GLY A 104 14.43 -15.28 11.81
CA GLY A 104 13.19 -14.59 11.51
C GLY A 104 13.25 -13.70 10.26
N ASN A 105 14.04 -14.10 9.30
CA ASN A 105 14.34 -13.25 8.14
C ASN A 105 13.33 -13.37 6.99
N CYS A 106 12.23 -14.07 7.17
CA CYS A 106 11.20 -14.27 6.15
C CYS A 106 9.82 -13.95 6.69
N LEU A 107 8.91 -13.67 5.78
CA LEU A 107 7.49 -13.55 6.07
C LEU A 107 6.90 -14.91 6.44
N THR A 108 5.86 -14.90 7.25
CA THR A 108 5.14 -16.11 7.68
C THR A 108 3.83 -16.23 6.92
N GLU A 109 3.66 -17.31 6.15
CA GLU A 109 2.39 -17.58 5.50
C GLU A 109 1.29 -17.83 6.53
N GLY A 110 0.12 -17.22 6.31
CA GLY A 110 -1.02 -17.29 7.22
C GLY A 110 -1.02 -16.21 8.32
N GLU A 111 0.10 -15.48 8.53
CA GLU A 111 0.20 -14.34 9.45
C GLU A 111 0.43 -13.03 8.69
N ASP A 112 1.44 -13.01 7.84
CA ASP A 112 1.87 -11.81 7.10
C ASP A 112 1.27 -11.79 5.70
N TYR A 113 1.24 -12.94 5.05
CA TYR A 113 0.72 -13.09 3.68
C TYR A 113 0.00 -14.42 3.47
N ARG A 114 -0.68 -14.50 2.34
CA ARG A 114 -1.24 -15.71 1.75
C ARG A 114 -0.79 -15.81 0.30
N TYR A 115 -0.39 -17.00 -0.13
CA TYR A 115 -0.14 -17.29 -1.56
C TYR A 115 -1.30 -18.07 -2.17
N SER A 116 -1.66 -17.72 -3.39
CA SER A 116 -2.64 -18.44 -4.21
C SER A 116 -1.95 -19.01 -5.45
N GLU A 117 -1.80 -20.32 -5.50
CA GLU A 117 -1.22 -21.02 -6.67
C GLU A 117 -2.09 -20.83 -7.91
N GLU A 118 -3.42 -20.89 -7.77
CA GLU A 118 -4.37 -20.72 -8.86
C GLU A 118 -4.25 -19.33 -9.51
N GLU A 119 -4.13 -18.29 -8.69
CA GLU A 119 -4.05 -16.90 -9.12
C GLU A 119 -2.60 -16.44 -9.34
N ARG A 120 -1.62 -17.25 -8.93
CA ARG A 120 -0.18 -16.94 -8.93
C ARG A 120 0.08 -15.59 -8.25
N SER A 121 -0.54 -15.38 -7.10
CA SER A 121 -0.60 -14.08 -6.42
C SER A 121 -0.31 -14.20 -4.93
N TYR A 122 0.45 -13.25 -4.42
CA TYR A 122 0.65 -13.03 -3.01
C TYR A 122 -0.35 -11.98 -2.51
N TYR A 123 -0.92 -12.21 -1.34
CA TYR A 123 -1.84 -11.31 -0.66
C TYR A 123 -1.27 -10.99 0.72
N ALA A 124 -0.92 -9.75 0.97
CA ALA A 124 -0.64 -9.29 2.33
C ALA A 124 -1.91 -9.38 3.17
N LEU A 125 -1.79 -9.86 4.40
CA LEU A 125 -2.93 -10.03 5.29
C LEU A 125 -3.20 -8.73 6.05
N ASN A 126 -4.45 -8.33 6.08
CA ASN A 126 -4.87 -7.12 6.77
C ASN A 126 -4.79 -7.30 8.29
N VAL A 127 -4.44 -6.22 9.00
CA VAL A 127 -4.38 -6.19 10.47
C VAL A 127 -5.31 -5.10 11.00
N ALA A 128 -6.15 -5.45 11.98
CA ALA A 128 -6.96 -4.47 12.69
C ALA A 128 -6.06 -3.65 13.63
N VAL A 129 -6.11 -2.33 13.51
CA VAL A 129 -5.38 -1.38 14.34
C VAL A 129 -6.37 -0.67 15.25
N THR A 130 -6.24 -0.91 16.55
CA THR A 130 -7.16 -0.43 17.58
C THR A 130 -6.38 0.18 18.75
N ALA A 131 -7.08 0.58 19.81
CA ALA A 131 -6.46 1.10 21.02
C ALA A 131 -5.45 0.12 21.66
N ASP A 132 -5.57 -1.18 21.39
CA ASP A 132 -4.73 -2.20 22.00
C ASP A 132 -3.34 -2.32 21.33
N ASN A 133 -3.21 -1.94 20.06
CA ASN A 133 -1.99 -2.17 19.27
C ASN A 133 -1.54 -1.01 18.37
N TYR A 134 -2.23 0.14 18.37
CA TYR A 134 -1.91 1.25 17.46
C TYR A 134 -0.46 1.77 17.59
N GLN A 135 0.17 1.58 18.73
CA GLN A 135 1.55 2.03 18.97
C GLN A 135 2.56 1.31 18.06
N ASP A 136 2.25 0.10 17.62
CA ASP A 136 3.09 -0.67 16.69
C ASP A 136 3.01 -0.14 15.24
N PHE A 137 2.02 0.72 14.96
CA PHE A 137 1.72 1.27 13.63
C PHE A 137 1.98 2.77 13.50
N THR A 138 2.65 3.39 14.46
CA THR A 138 2.90 4.85 14.48
C THR A 138 3.86 5.33 13.41
N ASP A 139 4.71 4.45 12.88
CA ASP A 139 5.59 4.72 11.73
C ASP A 139 5.11 3.93 10.51
N SER A 140 4.33 4.58 9.66
CA SER A 140 3.76 3.98 8.45
C SER A 140 4.80 3.68 7.35
N THR A 141 6.04 4.12 7.53
CA THR A 141 7.13 3.93 6.56
C THR A 141 8.21 2.96 7.04
N LYS A 142 8.03 2.38 8.23
CA LYS A 142 8.95 1.41 8.79
C LYS A 142 8.92 0.13 7.98
N VAL A 143 10.10 -0.32 7.56
CA VAL A 143 10.25 -1.65 6.93
C VAL A 143 9.94 -2.75 7.94
N TYR A 144 9.40 -3.86 7.46
CA TYR A 144 8.97 -4.96 8.30
C TYR A 144 10.17 -5.66 8.97
N ASP A 145 10.14 -5.76 10.29
CA ASP A 145 11.28 -6.23 11.09
C ASP A 145 11.70 -7.68 10.78
N LYS A 146 10.79 -8.52 10.31
CA LYS A 146 11.05 -9.92 9.95
C LYS A 146 11.79 -10.10 8.62
N VAL A 147 11.92 -9.02 7.83
CA VAL A 147 12.58 -9.08 6.54
C VAL A 147 14.04 -8.70 6.70
N SER A 148 14.95 -9.62 6.38
CA SER A 148 16.36 -9.30 6.30
C SER A 148 16.80 -9.13 4.86
N ASN A 149 17.81 -8.29 4.68
CA ASN A 149 18.53 -8.19 3.44
C ASN A 149 19.49 -9.39 3.32
N GLN A 150 19.06 -10.44 2.65
CA GLN A 150 19.90 -11.60 2.31
C GLN A 150 20.32 -11.60 0.84
N LEU A 151 20.35 -10.43 0.23
CA LEU A 151 20.76 -10.33 -1.15
C LEU A 151 22.27 -10.56 -1.27
N ASP A 152 22.67 -11.53 -2.06
CA ASP A 152 24.05 -11.68 -2.49
C ASP A 152 24.31 -10.73 -3.67
N GLU A 153 24.86 -9.57 -3.38
CA GLU A 153 25.11 -8.53 -4.39
C GLU A 153 25.98 -9.05 -5.57
N SER A 154 26.82 -10.06 -5.33
CA SER A 154 27.62 -10.67 -6.40
C SER A 154 26.78 -11.42 -7.43
N LYS A 155 25.60 -11.86 -7.04
CA LYS A 155 24.62 -12.59 -7.88
C LYS A 155 23.43 -11.73 -8.27
N SER A 156 23.23 -10.63 -7.59
CA SER A 156 22.11 -9.71 -7.77
C SER A 156 22.59 -8.31 -8.16
N PRO A 157 23.09 -8.11 -9.39
CA PRO A 157 23.57 -6.80 -9.84
C PRO A 157 22.44 -5.78 -9.85
N SER A 158 22.80 -4.52 -9.71
CA SER A 158 21.82 -3.41 -9.76
C SER A 158 20.97 -3.47 -11.02
N LYS A 159 19.65 -3.31 -10.86
CA LYS A 159 18.66 -3.35 -11.92
C LYS A 159 17.81 -2.11 -11.94
N LYS A 160 17.45 -1.64 -13.13
CA LYS A 160 16.60 -0.46 -13.30
C LYS A 160 15.15 -0.86 -13.50
N VAL A 161 14.27 -0.35 -12.64
CA VAL A 161 12.84 -0.68 -12.61
C VAL A 161 12.01 0.56 -12.86
N TRP A 162 11.00 0.44 -13.68
CA TRP A 162 9.93 1.41 -13.83
C TRP A 162 8.74 0.97 -12.95
N LEU A 163 8.29 1.82 -12.03
CA LEU A 163 7.17 1.51 -11.14
C LEU A 163 6.06 2.55 -11.29
N ASP A 164 4.89 2.09 -11.72
CA ASP A 164 3.70 2.93 -11.84
C ASP A 164 3.00 3.08 -10.49
N ILE A 165 2.83 4.31 -10.06
CA ILE A 165 1.97 4.68 -8.93
C ILE A 165 0.66 5.23 -9.50
N TYR A 166 -0.45 4.55 -9.21
CA TYR A 166 -1.77 4.85 -9.76
C TYR A 166 -2.16 6.32 -9.69
N ASN A 167 -2.00 6.93 -8.53
CA ASN A 167 -2.36 8.32 -8.29
C ASN A 167 -1.41 8.96 -7.27
N ALA A 168 -0.60 9.89 -7.72
CA ALA A 168 0.35 10.62 -6.88
C ALA A 168 -0.33 11.52 -5.83
N SER A 169 -1.62 11.83 -5.98
CA SER A 169 -2.42 12.61 -5.03
C SER A 169 -3.15 11.75 -3.99
N ASP A 170 -3.09 10.43 -4.12
CA ASP A 170 -3.66 9.53 -3.13
C ASP A 170 -2.80 9.53 -1.87
N ASN A 171 -3.43 9.74 -0.70
CA ASN A 171 -2.71 9.90 0.56
C ASN A 171 -1.96 8.63 0.97
N PHE A 172 -2.58 7.46 0.86
CA PHE A 172 -1.95 6.19 1.18
C PHE A 172 -0.75 5.91 0.26
N LEU A 173 -0.93 6.09 -1.05
CA LEU A 173 0.14 5.83 -2.02
C LEU A 173 1.34 6.77 -1.83
N SER A 174 1.09 8.05 -1.60
CA SER A 174 2.16 9.07 -1.52
C SER A 174 2.84 9.14 -0.15
N SER A 175 2.11 8.92 0.95
CA SER A 175 2.65 9.08 2.30
C SER A 175 3.08 7.77 2.97
N THR A 176 2.66 6.63 2.46
CA THR A 176 2.92 5.31 3.05
C THR A 176 3.56 4.35 2.06
N TYR A 177 2.85 4.00 0.98
CA TYR A 177 3.27 2.90 0.11
C TYR A 177 4.54 3.22 -0.70
N GLN A 178 4.62 4.39 -1.34
CA GLN A 178 5.81 4.78 -2.08
C GLN A 178 7.05 4.95 -1.18
N PRO A 179 7.00 5.60 0.00
CA PRO A 179 8.13 5.63 0.92
C PRO A 179 8.59 4.23 1.37
N LEU A 180 7.67 3.29 1.60
CA LEU A 180 8.02 1.90 1.92
C LEU A 180 8.75 1.22 0.75
N LEU A 181 8.25 1.37 -0.47
CA LEU A 181 8.93 0.86 -1.66
C LEU A 181 10.35 1.43 -1.77
N GLN A 182 10.55 2.74 -1.53
CA GLN A 182 11.86 3.39 -1.54
C GLN A 182 12.80 2.84 -0.47
N ASN A 183 12.27 2.48 0.70
CA ASN A 183 13.08 1.85 1.74
C ASN A 183 13.51 0.41 1.41
N TYR A 184 12.73 -0.30 0.58
CA TYR A 184 13.06 -1.66 0.15
C TYR A 184 13.89 -1.72 -1.13
N ASP A 185 13.80 -0.73 -2.04
CA ASP A 185 14.51 -0.78 -3.31
C ASP A 185 16.03 -0.76 -3.12
N ASP A 186 16.53 0.05 -2.20
CA ASP A 186 17.95 0.06 -1.82
C ASP A 186 18.39 -1.31 -1.24
N LEU A 187 17.57 -1.91 -0.36
CA LEU A 187 17.86 -3.21 0.25
C LEU A 187 17.92 -4.35 -0.79
N LEU A 188 17.22 -4.20 -1.89
CA LEU A 188 17.12 -5.18 -2.97
C LEU A 188 18.00 -4.84 -4.19
N ASN A 189 18.89 -3.85 -4.06
CA ASN A 189 19.77 -3.37 -5.13
C ASN A 189 19.01 -3.04 -6.43
N LEU A 190 17.88 -2.35 -6.29
CA LEU A 190 17.04 -1.87 -7.37
C LEU A 190 17.18 -0.34 -7.51
N LYS A 191 17.17 0.14 -8.73
CA LYS A 191 17.04 1.57 -9.04
C LYS A 191 15.67 1.79 -9.61
N VAL A 192 14.75 2.29 -8.78
CA VAL A 192 13.35 2.41 -9.13
C VAL A 192 13.02 3.85 -9.52
N ASP A 193 12.55 4.04 -10.76
CA ASP A 193 11.92 5.27 -11.19
C ASP A 193 10.42 5.19 -10.85
N TYR A 194 10.00 5.94 -9.82
CA TYR A 194 8.61 6.02 -9.39
C TYR A 194 7.84 7.01 -10.25
N ILE A 195 6.93 6.52 -11.05
CA ILE A 195 6.15 7.33 -11.98
C ILE A 195 4.73 7.50 -11.44
N GLY A 196 4.51 8.63 -10.79
CA GLY A 196 3.20 9.01 -10.29
C GLY A 196 2.25 9.44 -11.40
N GLY A 197 1.02 8.97 -11.34
CA GLY A 197 -0.03 9.30 -12.29
C GLY A 197 -1.18 10.11 -11.69
N ASP A 198 -2.07 10.51 -12.56
CA ASP A 198 -3.38 11.12 -12.25
C ASP A 198 -4.53 10.13 -12.53
N GLY A 199 -4.24 8.87 -12.40
CA GLY A 199 -5.12 7.75 -12.70
C GLY A 199 -4.66 6.92 -13.91
N GLN A 200 -5.27 5.75 -14.08
CA GLN A 200 -4.94 4.80 -15.15
C GLN A 200 -5.90 4.95 -16.31
N THR A 201 -5.63 5.91 -17.20
CA THR A 201 -6.23 5.97 -18.53
C THR A 201 -5.22 5.47 -19.57
N GLU A 202 -5.70 4.95 -20.72
CA GLU A 202 -4.83 4.46 -21.79
C GLU A 202 -3.82 5.51 -22.26
N SER A 203 -4.26 6.76 -22.40
CA SER A 203 -3.37 7.87 -22.79
C SER A 203 -2.32 8.19 -21.74
N ASN A 204 -2.68 8.16 -20.45
CA ASN A 204 -1.76 8.43 -19.37
C ASN A 204 -0.71 7.32 -19.24
N ILE A 205 -1.12 6.05 -19.37
CA ILE A 205 -0.22 4.91 -19.39
C ILE A 205 0.78 5.03 -20.54
N THR A 206 0.29 5.27 -21.75
CA THR A 206 1.13 5.41 -22.95
C THR A 206 2.14 6.56 -22.81
N ASN A 207 1.68 7.71 -22.32
CA ASN A 207 2.56 8.88 -22.14
C ASN A 207 3.63 8.66 -21.06
N ARG A 208 3.31 7.94 -19.99
CA ARG A 208 4.24 7.70 -18.89
C ARG A 208 5.26 6.62 -19.19
N LEU A 209 4.92 5.60 -19.97
CA LEU A 209 5.84 4.52 -20.31
C LEU A 209 7.04 4.98 -21.16
N GLY A 210 6.92 6.09 -21.86
CA GLY A 210 8.04 6.75 -22.51
C GLY A 210 8.86 5.79 -23.39
N ASN A 211 10.09 5.53 -22.95
CA ASN A 211 11.00 4.61 -23.63
C ASN A 211 11.24 3.32 -22.79
N PRO A 212 10.39 2.29 -22.94
CA PRO A 212 10.47 1.08 -22.12
C PRO A 212 11.81 0.33 -22.23
N GLY A 213 12.57 0.51 -23.30
CA GLY A 213 13.86 -0.16 -23.50
C GLY A 213 14.98 0.28 -22.55
N GLU A 214 14.73 1.24 -21.66
CA GLU A 214 15.70 1.68 -20.65
C GLU A 214 15.61 0.93 -19.32
N TYR A 215 14.60 0.07 -19.15
CA TYR A 215 14.32 -0.62 -17.90
C TYR A 215 14.49 -2.12 -18.04
N ASP A 216 14.98 -2.74 -16.95
CA ASP A 216 15.10 -4.19 -16.83
C ASP A 216 13.74 -4.84 -16.49
N ALA A 217 12.86 -4.11 -15.80
CA ALA A 217 11.53 -4.59 -15.42
C ALA A 217 10.53 -3.46 -15.15
N PHE A 218 9.25 -3.85 -15.06
CA PHE A 218 8.12 -2.98 -14.78
C PHE A 218 7.30 -3.54 -13.62
N ALA A 219 7.00 -2.68 -12.65
CA ALA A 219 6.02 -2.94 -11.61
C ALA A 219 4.84 -1.98 -11.77
N ILE A 220 3.62 -2.48 -11.67
CA ILE A 220 2.43 -1.72 -11.96
C ILE A 220 1.46 -1.81 -10.79
N ASN A 221 1.16 -0.68 -10.17
CA ASN A 221 0.10 -0.55 -9.18
C ASN A 221 -1.25 -0.55 -9.89
N MET A 222 -1.77 -1.75 -10.20
CA MET A 222 -2.98 -1.95 -10.98
C MET A 222 -4.24 -1.76 -10.13
N VAL A 223 -4.90 -0.63 -10.25
CA VAL A 223 -6.17 -0.33 -9.57
C VAL A 223 -7.39 -0.60 -10.46
N LYS A 224 -7.25 -0.37 -11.76
CA LYS A 224 -8.31 -0.61 -12.75
C LYS A 224 -7.91 -1.76 -13.67
N THR A 225 -8.47 -2.92 -13.43
CA THR A 225 -8.20 -4.14 -14.21
C THR A 225 -8.57 -4.01 -15.69
N ASP A 226 -9.54 -3.17 -16.03
CA ASP A 226 -9.94 -2.89 -17.41
C ASP A 226 -8.78 -2.33 -18.26
N ASN A 227 -7.79 -1.73 -17.63
CA ASN A 227 -6.61 -1.16 -18.31
C ASN A 227 -5.45 -2.17 -18.47
N ALA A 228 -5.58 -3.40 -17.99
CA ALA A 228 -4.53 -4.42 -18.11
C ALA A 228 -4.09 -4.65 -19.55
N SER A 229 -5.02 -4.64 -20.50
CA SER A 229 -4.73 -4.80 -21.92
C SER A 229 -3.85 -3.69 -22.50
N SER A 230 -3.97 -2.45 -22.01
CA SER A 230 -3.14 -1.32 -22.43
C SER A 230 -1.68 -1.52 -22.01
N TYR A 231 -1.43 -1.94 -20.77
CA TYR A 231 -0.09 -2.27 -20.31
C TYR A 231 0.51 -3.44 -21.09
N THR A 232 -0.24 -4.54 -21.23
CA THR A 232 0.22 -5.72 -21.97
C THR A 232 0.58 -5.38 -23.43
N SER A 233 -0.23 -4.58 -24.11
CA SER A 233 0.01 -4.16 -25.49
C SER A 233 1.30 -3.34 -25.67
N ILE A 234 1.67 -2.55 -24.67
CA ILE A 234 2.86 -1.70 -24.70
C ILE A 234 4.11 -2.52 -24.32
N LEU A 235 4.02 -3.35 -23.29
CA LEU A 235 5.15 -4.14 -22.77
C LEU A 235 5.49 -5.35 -23.64
N SER A 236 4.64 -5.77 -24.56
CA SER A 236 4.88 -6.87 -25.48
C SER A 236 5.66 -6.48 -26.76
N LYS A 237 6.01 -5.21 -26.89
CA LYS A 237 6.81 -4.68 -28.04
C LYS A 237 8.30 -4.67 -27.71
#